data_30283ecc4b0e82cc3b9d8be608758c86
#
_entry.id   30283ecc4b0e82cc3b9d8be608758c86
#
_cell.length_a   1.000
_cell.length_b   1.000
_cell.length_c   1.000
_cell.angle_alpha   90.00
_cell.angle_beta   90.00
_cell.angle_gamma   90.00
#
_symmetry.space_group_name_H-M   'P 1'
#
loop_
_entity.id
_entity.type
_entity.pdbx_description
1 polymer ?
#
loop_
_entity_poly.entity_id
_entity_poly.type
_entity_poly.pdbx_seq_one_letter_code
_entity_poly.pdbx_strand_id
1 'polypeptide(L)'
;MKKTALVIMAAGIGSRFGGGIKQLEPVGPNGEIIMDYSIHDALEAGFDRIIFVIRHDLEEDFKEVIGNRIEKIAPVTYAFQELSDVPEGFSVPADRKKPWGTGQAILSIRGLVEEPFLVINADDYYGKEVFRKIHTYMVEQMDVNAPVYDICMGGFILANTLSENGGVTRGVCEVGEGEILKRVTETYNIQKTADGMTATDKEGNPVSVQENQHVSMNMWGLTPGFVEELEKGFPEF
;
A
#
# COMPACT_ATOMS: atom_id res chain seq x y z
N MET A 1 9.87 23.47 -1.02
CA MET A 1 8.84 22.48 -1.39
C MET A 1 8.36 21.81 -0.13
N LYS A 2 7.08 21.40 -0.07
CA LYS A 2 6.60 20.54 1.02
C LYS A 2 7.36 19.21 0.93
N LYS A 3 7.85 18.70 2.04
CA LYS A 3 8.44 17.36 2.10
C LYS A 3 7.36 16.30 1.97
N THR A 4 7.72 15.14 1.43
CA THR A 4 6.83 13.99 1.28
C THR A 4 7.60 12.69 1.53
N ALA A 5 6.94 11.70 2.11
CA ALA A 5 7.53 10.39 2.34
C ALA A 5 6.83 9.30 1.51
N LEU A 6 7.58 8.31 1.06
CA LEU A 6 7.04 7.05 0.56
C LEU A 6 7.09 6.00 1.66
N VAL A 7 5.96 5.41 2.00
CA VAL A 7 5.81 4.32 2.98
C VAL A 7 5.53 3.02 2.23
N ILE A 8 6.38 2.03 2.38
CA ILE A 8 6.27 0.73 1.70
C ILE A 8 5.93 -0.34 2.73
N MET A 9 4.74 -0.94 2.60
CA MET A 9 4.29 -2.03 3.47
C MET A 9 4.91 -3.35 3.03
N ALA A 10 5.96 -3.78 3.72
CA ALA A 10 6.74 -4.99 3.44
C ALA A 10 6.71 -6.03 4.57
N ALA A 11 5.92 -5.81 5.64
CA ALA A 11 5.78 -6.75 6.77
C ALA A 11 4.90 -7.98 6.43
N GLY A 12 4.19 -7.96 5.31
CA GLY A 12 3.35 -9.07 4.86
C GLY A 12 4.19 -10.33 4.69
N ILE A 13 3.74 -11.42 5.31
CA ILE A 13 4.35 -12.74 5.14
C ILE A 13 3.98 -13.21 3.74
N GLY A 14 4.78 -12.88 2.75
CA GLY A 14 4.81 -13.66 1.53
C GLY A 14 5.13 -15.10 1.95
N SER A 15 4.23 -16.04 1.66
CA SER A 15 4.48 -17.45 1.94
C SER A 15 5.86 -17.79 1.40
N ARG A 16 6.69 -18.43 2.25
CA ARG A 16 8.02 -18.88 1.85
C ARG A 16 7.89 -19.79 0.64
N PHE A 17 8.21 -19.27 -0.53
CA PHE A 17 8.38 -20.06 -1.74
C PHE A 17 9.85 -20.49 -1.76
N GLY A 18 10.13 -21.76 -1.56
CA GLY A 18 11.47 -22.32 -1.70
C GLY A 18 12.54 -21.79 -0.73
N GLY A 19 12.16 -21.10 0.37
CA GLY A 19 13.09 -20.58 1.39
C GLY A 19 13.33 -19.06 1.36
N GLY A 20 12.76 -18.31 0.41
CA GLY A 20 12.88 -16.85 0.29
C GLY A 20 11.61 -16.08 0.72
N ILE A 21 11.72 -14.76 0.78
CA ILE A 21 10.61 -13.82 0.98
C ILE A 21 10.14 -13.37 -0.41
N LYS A 22 8.89 -13.65 -0.77
CA LYS A 22 8.34 -13.38 -2.12
C LYS A 22 8.56 -11.93 -2.60
N GLN A 23 8.48 -10.95 -1.70
CA GLN A 23 8.68 -9.54 -2.04
C GLN A 23 10.14 -9.19 -2.37
N LEU A 24 11.07 -10.08 -2.06
CA LEU A 24 12.50 -9.91 -2.31
C LEU A 24 13.00 -10.74 -3.50
N GLU A 25 12.10 -11.44 -4.23
CA GLU A 25 12.46 -12.19 -5.42
C GLU A 25 12.82 -11.25 -6.57
N PRO A 26 13.97 -11.46 -7.24
CA PRO A 26 14.36 -10.67 -8.40
C PRO A 26 13.38 -10.83 -9.56
N VAL A 27 12.99 -9.69 -10.16
CA VAL A 27 12.13 -9.63 -11.36
C VAL A 27 12.81 -8.95 -12.53
N GLY A 28 13.85 -8.17 -12.27
CA GLY A 28 14.62 -7.44 -13.27
C GLY A 28 15.89 -8.18 -13.72
N PRO A 29 16.47 -7.78 -14.87
CA PRO A 29 17.62 -8.48 -15.48
C PRO A 29 18.93 -8.35 -14.67
N ASN A 30 19.03 -7.37 -13.76
CA ASN A 30 20.21 -7.15 -12.93
C ASN A 30 19.95 -7.46 -11.46
N GLY A 31 18.86 -8.17 -11.15
CA GLY A 31 18.48 -8.53 -9.80
C GLY A 31 17.59 -7.50 -9.10
N GLU A 32 17.00 -6.58 -9.85
CA GLU A 32 16.01 -5.64 -9.31
C GLU A 32 14.76 -6.40 -8.84
N ILE A 33 14.23 -6.00 -7.70
CA ILE A 33 12.94 -6.46 -7.16
C ILE A 33 11.84 -5.43 -7.48
N ILE A 34 10.55 -5.78 -7.29
CA ILE A 34 9.44 -4.86 -7.61
C ILE A 34 9.56 -3.53 -6.88
N MET A 35 9.97 -3.53 -5.62
CA MET A 35 10.17 -2.30 -4.83
C MET A 35 11.21 -1.35 -5.45
N ASP A 36 12.25 -1.85 -6.13
CA ASP A 36 13.25 -0.97 -6.75
C ASP A 36 12.62 -0.03 -7.78
N TYR A 37 11.69 -0.57 -8.59
CA TYR A 37 10.96 0.23 -9.59
C TYR A 37 10.06 1.27 -8.92
N SER A 38 9.30 0.87 -7.88
CA SER A 38 8.45 1.79 -7.14
C SER A 38 9.25 2.90 -6.45
N ILE A 39 10.40 2.57 -5.84
CA ILE A 39 11.27 3.54 -5.19
C ILE A 39 11.89 4.50 -6.22
N HIS A 40 12.40 3.96 -7.34
CA HIS A 40 12.94 4.78 -8.43
C HIS A 40 11.91 5.79 -8.93
N ASP A 41 10.70 5.32 -9.24
CA ASP A 41 9.63 6.17 -9.77
C ASP A 41 9.15 7.22 -8.74
N ALA A 42 9.11 6.88 -7.46
CA ALA A 42 8.79 7.81 -6.39
C ALA A 42 9.87 8.89 -6.22
N LEU A 43 11.14 8.52 -6.18
CA LEU A 43 12.25 9.48 -6.07
C LEU A 43 12.28 10.41 -7.29
N GLU A 44 12.06 9.88 -8.49
CA GLU A 44 11.97 10.70 -9.71
C GLU A 44 10.74 11.65 -9.69
N ALA A 45 9.64 11.23 -9.06
CA ALA A 45 8.47 12.08 -8.85
C ALA A 45 8.71 13.21 -7.83
N GLY A 46 9.72 13.07 -6.95
CA GLY A 46 10.12 14.08 -5.98
C GLY A 46 9.87 13.72 -4.51
N PHE A 47 9.58 12.47 -4.18
CA PHE A 47 9.52 12.03 -2.78
C PHE A 47 10.89 12.13 -2.12
N ASP A 48 10.93 12.63 -0.87
CA ASP A 48 12.17 13.02 -0.18
C ASP A 48 12.81 11.88 0.61
N ARG A 49 12.03 10.92 1.08
CA ARG A 49 12.51 9.79 1.88
C ARG A 49 11.63 8.56 1.76
N ILE A 50 12.19 7.42 2.16
CA ILE A 50 11.54 6.12 2.16
C ILE A 50 11.36 5.63 3.59
N ILE A 51 10.18 5.10 3.91
CA ILE A 51 9.90 4.40 5.16
C ILE A 51 9.50 2.97 4.81
N PHE A 52 10.27 2.00 5.27
CA PHE A 52 9.91 0.60 5.14
C PHE A 52 9.19 0.13 6.39
N VAL A 53 7.98 -0.40 6.22
CA VAL A 53 7.25 -1.11 7.27
C VAL A 53 7.56 -2.59 7.12
N ILE A 54 8.36 -3.12 8.03
CA ILE A 54 8.85 -4.51 8.02
C ILE A 54 8.55 -5.18 9.37
N ARG A 55 9.00 -6.43 9.55
CA ARG A 55 9.03 -7.11 10.86
C ARG A 55 10.47 -7.13 11.37
N HIS A 56 10.66 -7.12 12.66
CA HIS A 56 12.00 -7.20 13.26
C HIS A 56 12.77 -8.46 12.85
N ASP A 57 12.11 -9.61 12.75
CA ASP A 57 12.74 -10.86 12.36
C ASP A 57 13.21 -10.92 10.89
N LEU A 58 12.83 -9.93 10.08
CA LEU A 58 13.23 -9.80 8.67
C LEU A 58 14.24 -8.66 8.44
N GLU A 59 14.59 -7.89 9.45
CA GLU A 59 15.35 -6.65 9.30
C GLU A 59 16.71 -6.86 8.62
N GLU A 60 17.48 -7.85 9.08
CA GLU A 60 18.81 -8.12 8.53
C GLU A 60 18.74 -8.55 7.06
N ASP A 61 17.90 -9.55 6.75
CA ASP A 61 17.71 -10.05 5.38
C ASP A 61 17.19 -8.93 4.45
N PHE A 62 16.25 -8.12 4.94
CA PHE A 62 15.68 -7.01 4.18
C PHE A 62 16.74 -5.94 3.87
N LYS A 63 17.57 -5.57 4.86
CA LYS A 63 18.66 -4.63 4.66
C LYS A 63 19.70 -5.14 3.68
N GLU A 64 20.05 -6.43 3.74
CA GLU A 64 20.99 -7.04 2.81
C GLU A 64 20.48 -7.00 1.37
N VAL A 65 19.22 -7.34 1.14
CA VAL A 65 18.64 -7.42 -0.20
C VAL A 65 18.37 -6.05 -0.80
N ILE A 66 17.79 -5.11 -0.04
CA ILE A 66 17.37 -3.81 -0.58
C ILE A 66 17.78 -2.62 0.29
N GLY A 67 17.62 -2.67 1.61
CA GLY A 67 17.78 -1.52 2.49
C GLY A 67 19.10 -0.80 2.31
N ASN A 68 20.21 -1.53 2.42
CA ASN A 68 21.59 -0.98 2.27
C ASN A 68 21.86 -0.32 0.91
N ARG A 69 21.13 -0.70 -0.14
CA ARG A 69 21.24 -0.07 -1.47
C ARG A 69 20.50 1.25 -1.50
N ILE A 70 19.28 1.28 -0.95
CA ILE A 70 18.41 2.45 -0.97
C ILE A 70 18.95 3.54 -0.04
N GLU A 71 19.54 3.19 1.11
CA GLU A 71 20.20 4.13 2.02
C GLU A 71 21.32 4.95 1.37
N LYS A 72 21.91 4.46 0.26
CA LYS A 72 22.93 5.19 -0.49
C LYS A 72 22.38 6.29 -1.40
N ILE A 73 21.09 6.24 -1.71
CA ILE A 73 20.44 7.14 -2.69
C ILE A 73 19.32 8.00 -2.09
N ALA A 74 18.78 7.63 -0.93
CA ALA A 74 17.72 8.36 -0.26
C ALA A 74 17.80 8.16 1.26
N PRO A 75 17.26 9.10 2.07
CA PRO A 75 17.04 8.88 3.49
C PRO A 75 16.04 7.72 3.71
N VAL A 76 16.41 6.76 4.55
CA VAL A 76 15.58 5.60 4.88
C VAL A 76 15.27 5.57 6.37
N THR A 77 14.06 5.16 6.71
CA THR A 77 13.61 4.86 8.06
C THR A 77 12.94 3.48 8.06
N TYR A 78 13.13 2.69 9.12
CA TYR A 78 12.45 1.42 9.31
C TYR A 78 11.41 1.56 10.41
N ALA A 79 10.20 1.12 10.11
CA ALA A 79 9.10 0.97 11.05
C ALA A 79 8.78 -0.53 11.18
N PHE A 80 8.32 -0.95 12.36
CA PHE A 80 8.13 -2.37 12.63
C PHE A 80 6.67 -2.68 12.93
N GLN A 81 6.07 -3.53 12.11
CA GLN A 81 4.73 -4.06 12.32
C GLN A 81 4.82 -5.38 13.08
N GLU A 82 4.47 -5.35 14.36
CA GLU A 82 4.48 -6.54 15.21
C GLU A 82 3.08 -6.92 15.67
N LEU A 83 2.83 -8.23 15.84
CA LEU A 83 1.56 -8.72 16.38
C LEU A 83 1.29 -8.22 17.80
N SER A 84 2.36 -8.05 18.59
CA SER A 84 2.31 -7.57 19.96
C SER A 84 2.06 -6.08 20.12
N ASP A 85 2.17 -5.29 19.02
CA ASP A 85 1.89 -3.87 19.06
C ASP A 85 0.37 -3.64 19.00
N VAL A 86 -0.25 -3.81 20.15
CA VAL A 86 -1.68 -3.58 20.38
C VAL A 86 -1.86 -2.52 21.48
N PRO A 87 -3.00 -1.79 21.51
CA PRO A 87 -3.25 -0.77 22.52
C PRO A 87 -3.20 -1.31 23.96
N GLU A 88 -2.95 -0.42 24.92
CA GLU A 88 -2.95 -0.77 26.34
C GLU A 88 -4.30 -1.39 26.75
N GLY A 89 -4.26 -2.47 27.51
CA GLY A 89 -5.44 -3.22 27.94
C GLY A 89 -5.90 -4.33 26.97
N PHE A 90 -5.29 -4.41 25.78
CA PHE A 90 -5.56 -5.49 24.83
C PHE A 90 -4.47 -6.55 24.83
N SER A 91 -4.82 -7.75 24.41
CA SER A 91 -3.87 -8.86 24.29
C SER A 91 -4.05 -9.56 22.95
N VAL A 92 -2.95 -10.07 22.40
CA VAL A 92 -2.99 -10.85 21.17
C VAL A 92 -3.64 -12.21 21.44
N PRO A 93 -4.70 -12.61 20.71
CA PRO A 93 -5.24 -13.96 20.81
C PRO A 93 -4.16 -15.03 20.58
N ALA A 94 -4.15 -16.08 21.40
CA ALA A 94 -3.08 -17.09 21.40
C ALA A 94 -2.92 -17.84 20.06
N ASP A 95 -3.98 -17.94 19.28
CA ASP A 95 -4.04 -18.58 17.97
C ASP A 95 -3.76 -17.63 16.79
N ARG A 96 -3.65 -16.31 17.04
CA ARG A 96 -3.41 -15.34 15.98
C ARG A 96 -1.95 -15.38 15.52
N LYS A 97 -1.78 -15.62 14.22
CA LYS A 97 -0.46 -15.64 13.55
C LYS A 97 -0.33 -14.60 12.43
N LYS A 98 -1.45 -14.04 11.98
CA LYS A 98 -1.48 -13.06 10.89
C LYS A 98 -1.40 -11.64 11.44
N PRO A 99 -0.73 -10.71 10.73
CA PRO A 99 -0.75 -9.28 11.05
C PRO A 99 -2.18 -8.74 11.17
N TRP A 100 -2.34 -7.61 11.85
CA TRP A 100 -3.64 -6.97 12.06
C TRP A 100 -4.21 -6.26 10.82
N GLY A 101 -3.44 -6.22 9.73
CA GLY A 101 -3.84 -5.64 8.45
C GLY A 101 -3.10 -4.35 8.11
N THR A 102 -3.53 -3.71 7.02
CA THR A 102 -2.86 -2.52 6.47
C THR A 102 -2.99 -1.29 7.38
N GLY A 103 -4.10 -1.15 8.11
CA GLY A 103 -4.27 -0.08 9.09
C GLY A 103 -3.20 -0.11 10.18
N GLN A 104 -2.90 -1.29 10.76
CA GLN A 104 -1.82 -1.43 11.74
C GLN A 104 -0.43 -1.23 11.10
N ALA A 105 -0.23 -1.64 9.86
CA ALA A 105 1.00 -1.36 9.15
C ALA A 105 1.25 0.16 9.03
N ILE A 106 0.21 0.93 8.72
CA ILE A 106 0.30 2.39 8.72
C ILE A 106 0.51 2.93 10.14
N LEU A 107 -0.17 2.39 11.14
CA LEU A 107 -0.01 2.81 12.54
C LEU A 107 1.43 2.61 13.05
N SER A 108 2.17 1.64 12.50
CA SER A 108 3.57 1.41 12.86
C SER A 108 4.51 2.59 12.55
N ILE A 109 4.08 3.55 11.70
CA ILE A 109 4.88 4.75 11.42
C ILE A 109 4.55 5.95 12.33
N ARG A 110 3.72 5.76 13.37
CA ARG A 110 3.41 6.83 14.33
C ARG A 110 4.67 7.42 14.94
N GLY A 111 4.72 8.75 15.03
CA GLY A 111 5.89 9.47 15.51
C GLY A 111 7.08 9.50 14.54
N LEU A 112 6.98 8.86 13.38
CA LEU A 112 8.03 8.85 12.36
C LEU A 112 7.72 9.79 11.18
N VAL A 113 6.48 10.26 11.04
CA VAL A 113 6.04 11.14 9.94
C VAL A 113 5.47 12.45 10.48
N GLU A 114 5.92 13.56 9.92
CA GLU A 114 5.40 14.90 10.16
C GLU A 114 4.92 15.56 8.85
N GLU A 115 5.22 14.94 7.71
CA GLU A 115 4.86 15.36 6.37
C GLU A 115 3.80 14.44 5.74
N PRO A 116 3.09 14.88 4.68
CA PRO A 116 2.27 14.00 3.87
C PRO A 116 3.05 12.79 3.36
N PHE A 117 2.42 11.65 3.32
CA PHE A 117 3.07 10.42 2.90
C PHE A 117 2.20 9.57 1.98
N LEU A 118 2.84 8.86 1.07
CA LEU A 118 2.21 7.91 0.16
C LEU A 118 2.46 6.49 0.65
N VAL A 119 1.40 5.72 0.86
CA VAL A 119 1.47 4.30 1.25
C VAL A 119 1.30 3.42 0.02
N ILE A 120 2.16 2.40 -0.12
CA ILE A 120 2.08 1.39 -1.17
C ILE A 120 2.38 -0.02 -0.64
N ASN A 121 1.98 -1.03 -1.38
CA ASN A 121 2.40 -2.42 -1.15
C ASN A 121 3.82 -2.63 -1.72
N ALA A 122 4.55 -3.54 -1.11
CA ALA A 122 5.92 -3.90 -1.53
C ALA A 122 5.98 -4.77 -2.79
N ASP A 123 4.89 -5.48 -3.13
CA ASP A 123 4.82 -6.49 -4.17
C ASP A 123 3.91 -6.11 -5.36
N ASP A 124 3.47 -4.86 -5.41
CA ASP A 124 2.70 -4.32 -6.54
C ASP A 124 3.56 -3.37 -7.40
N TYR A 125 3.36 -3.43 -8.72
CA TYR A 125 3.92 -2.46 -9.65
C TYR A 125 2.86 -1.43 -10.05
N TYR A 126 3.13 -0.16 -9.78
CA TYR A 126 2.16 0.92 -9.94
C TYR A 126 2.35 1.75 -11.20
N GLY A 127 3.58 1.78 -11.74
CA GLY A 127 3.97 2.60 -12.88
C GLY A 127 4.26 4.06 -12.52
N LYS A 128 5.18 4.66 -13.25
CA LYS A 128 5.77 5.97 -13.03
C LYS A 128 4.75 7.13 -12.96
N GLU A 129 3.75 7.11 -13.84
CA GLU A 129 2.83 8.24 -14.03
C GLU A 129 1.97 8.50 -12.78
N VAL A 130 1.56 7.45 -12.06
CA VAL A 130 0.74 7.62 -10.85
C VAL A 130 1.54 8.24 -9.71
N PHE A 131 2.82 7.90 -9.56
CA PHE A 131 3.69 8.54 -8.55
C PHE A 131 3.79 10.04 -8.80
N ARG A 132 4.00 10.45 -10.05
CA ARG A 132 4.08 11.85 -10.43
C ARG A 132 2.77 12.60 -10.14
N LYS A 133 1.62 12.03 -10.51
CA LYS A 133 0.30 12.65 -10.28
C LYS A 133 0.00 12.81 -8.79
N ILE A 134 0.20 11.75 -8.01
CA ILE A 134 -0.05 11.79 -6.56
C ILE A 134 0.90 12.76 -5.86
N HIS A 135 2.19 12.73 -6.19
CA HIS A 135 3.16 13.67 -5.62
C HIS A 135 2.77 15.13 -5.92
N THR A 136 2.39 15.43 -7.16
CA THR A 136 1.91 16.77 -7.54
C THR A 136 0.71 17.18 -6.69
N TYR A 137 -0.29 16.31 -6.53
CA TYR A 137 -1.44 16.58 -5.67
C TYR A 137 -1.03 16.83 -4.21
N MET A 138 -0.19 15.97 -3.64
CA MET A 138 0.25 16.10 -2.24
C MET A 138 1.02 17.40 -1.96
N VAL A 139 1.84 17.85 -2.91
CA VAL A 139 2.65 19.07 -2.74
C VAL A 139 1.83 20.33 -3.01
N GLU A 140 1.02 20.35 -4.06
CA GLU A 140 0.39 21.56 -4.57
C GLU A 140 -1.04 21.77 -4.05
N GLN A 141 -1.79 20.70 -3.78
CA GLN A 141 -3.23 20.76 -3.51
C GLN A 141 -3.61 20.29 -2.12
N MET A 142 -2.96 19.23 -1.59
CA MET A 142 -3.32 18.62 -0.31
C MET A 142 -3.23 19.62 0.84
N ASP A 143 -4.33 19.80 1.56
CA ASP A 143 -4.40 20.64 2.76
C ASP A 143 -4.33 19.78 4.04
N VAL A 144 -3.16 19.78 4.69
CA VAL A 144 -2.92 19.04 5.94
C VAL A 144 -3.68 19.60 7.15
N ASN A 145 -4.23 20.80 7.04
CA ASN A 145 -4.99 21.49 8.09
C ASN A 145 -6.50 21.53 7.79
N ALA A 146 -6.95 20.85 6.75
CA ALA A 146 -8.36 20.80 6.40
C ALA A 146 -9.21 20.24 7.57
N PRO A 147 -10.43 20.73 7.79
CA PRO A 147 -11.32 20.26 8.86
C PRO A 147 -11.79 18.81 8.65
N VAL A 148 -11.67 18.31 7.42
CA VAL A 148 -11.85 16.90 7.03
C VAL A 148 -10.55 16.46 6.38
N TYR A 149 -10.05 15.29 6.73
CA TYR A 149 -8.78 14.79 6.18
C TYR A 149 -8.79 14.80 4.66
N ASP A 150 -7.88 15.56 4.09
CA ASP A 150 -7.64 15.59 2.66
C ASP A 150 -6.71 14.42 2.30
N ILE A 151 -7.25 13.41 1.64
CA ILE A 151 -6.54 12.20 1.25
C ILE A 151 -6.76 11.94 -0.24
N CYS A 152 -5.81 11.32 -0.90
CA CYS A 152 -5.93 10.92 -2.29
C CYS A 152 -5.59 9.44 -2.48
N MET A 153 -6.04 8.87 -3.58
CA MET A 153 -5.78 7.46 -3.91
C MET A 153 -5.40 7.33 -5.40
N GLY A 154 -4.42 6.49 -5.67
CA GLY A 154 -4.17 6.01 -7.03
C GLY A 154 -5.27 5.05 -7.47
N GLY A 155 -6.12 5.48 -8.39
CA GLY A 155 -7.13 4.65 -9.04
C GLY A 155 -6.58 4.03 -10.32
N PHE A 156 -6.71 2.71 -10.46
CA PHE A 156 -6.22 1.95 -11.61
C PHE A 156 -7.40 1.41 -12.43
N ILE A 157 -7.25 1.35 -13.75
CA ILE A 157 -8.26 0.74 -14.61
C ILE A 157 -8.27 -0.78 -14.39
N LEU A 158 -9.41 -1.34 -14.04
CA LEU A 158 -9.57 -2.75 -13.69
C LEU A 158 -8.94 -3.69 -14.72
N ALA A 159 -9.19 -3.46 -16.02
CA ALA A 159 -8.65 -4.30 -17.09
C ALA A 159 -7.11 -4.41 -17.06
N ASN A 160 -6.40 -3.38 -16.58
CA ASN A 160 -4.94 -3.35 -16.49
C ASN A 160 -4.39 -4.04 -15.23
N THR A 161 -5.25 -4.53 -14.35
CA THR A 161 -4.88 -5.14 -13.06
C THR A 161 -5.26 -6.61 -12.96
N LEU A 162 -5.72 -7.21 -14.06
CA LEU A 162 -6.10 -8.61 -14.14
C LEU A 162 -4.87 -9.53 -14.21
N SER A 163 -5.07 -10.79 -13.90
CA SER A 163 -4.06 -11.85 -14.00
C SER A 163 -4.49 -12.90 -15.01
N GLU A 164 -3.54 -13.39 -15.79
CA GLU A 164 -3.74 -14.56 -16.66
C GLU A 164 -3.79 -15.88 -15.87
N ASN A 165 -3.35 -15.87 -14.62
CA ASN A 165 -3.22 -17.04 -13.75
C ASN A 165 -4.42 -17.27 -12.83
N GLY A 166 -5.55 -16.56 -13.05
CA GLY A 166 -6.77 -16.71 -12.26
C GLY A 166 -7.41 -15.39 -11.84
N GLY A 167 -8.50 -15.51 -11.07
CA GLY A 167 -9.24 -14.35 -10.57
C GLY A 167 -8.44 -13.54 -9.55
N VAL A 168 -8.57 -12.21 -9.63
CA VAL A 168 -7.95 -11.27 -8.70
C VAL A 168 -8.98 -10.71 -7.72
N THR A 169 -8.49 -10.22 -6.57
CA THR A 169 -9.30 -9.43 -5.61
C THR A 169 -8.90 -7.96 -5.72
N ARG A 170 -9.88 -7.06 -5.84
CA ARG A 170 -9.66 -5.60 -5.93
C ARG A 170 -10.71 -4.83 -5.15
N GLY A 171 -10.32 -3.68 -4.64
CA GLY A 171 -11.25 -2.67 -4.15
C GLY A 171 -11.88 -1.92 -5.33
N VAL A 172 -13.06 -2.32 -5.78
CA VAL A 172 -13.77 -1.63 -6.86
C VAL A 172 -14.29 -0.29 -6.37
N CYS A 173 -13.92 0.78 -7.08
CA CYS A 173 -14.19 2.16 -6.70
C CYS A 173 -15.49 2.68 -7.33
N GLU A 174 -16.30 3.33 -6.53
CA GLU A 174 -17.37 4.22 -6.99
C GLU A 174 -16.85 5.66 -6.92
N VAL A 175 -16.74 6.29 -8.09
CA VAL A 175 -16.21 7.66 -8.24
C VAL A 175 -17.34 8.58 -8.63
N GLY A 176 -17.48 9.69 -7.90
CA GLY A 176 -18.47 10.73 -8.16
C GLY A 176 -17.93 11.88 -9.00
N GLU A 177 -18.69 12.96 -9.08
CA GLU A 177 -18.31 14.18 -9.76
C GLU A 177 -17.01 14.75 -9.18
N GLY A 178 -16.14 15.29 -10.03
CA GLY A 178 -14.83 15.85 -9.62
C GLY A 178 -13.82 14.81 -9.19
N GLU A 179 -13.95 13.56 -9.62
CA GLU A 179 -13.09 12.43 -9.25
C GLU A 179 -13.08 12.11 -7.75
N ILE A 180 -14.16 12.50 -7.03
CA ILE A 180 -14.29 12.21 -5.60
C ILE A 180 -14.65 10.74 -5.37
N LEU A 181 -13.80 10.04 -4.64
CA LEU A 181 -14.06 8.66 -4.23
C LEU A 181 -15.26 8.62 -3.26
N LYS A 182 -16.29 7.85 -3.60
CA LYS A 182 -17.50 7.68 -2.79
C LYS A 182 -17.46 6.39 -1.97
N ARG A 183 -16.95 5.32 -2.56
CA ARG A 183 -16.91 4.00 -1.94
C ARG A 183 -15.82 3.15 -2.57
N VAL A 184 -15.26 2.26 -1.78
CA VAL A 184 -14.43 1.13 -2.22
C VAL A 184 -15.13 -0.14 -1.75
N THR A 185 -15.40 -1.06 -2.68
CA THR A 185 -16.04 -2.35 -2.38
C THR A 185 -15.07 -3.46 -2.73
N GLU A 186 -14.66 -4.24 -1.73
CA GLU A 186 -13.79 -5.38 -1.96
C GLU A 186 -14.54 -6.44 -2.77
N THR A 187 -13.99 -6.79 -3.91
CA THR A 187 -14.61 -7.64 -4.93
C THR A 187 -13.64 -8.74 -5.30
N TYR A 188 -14.13 -9.97 -5.34
CA TYR A 188 -13.34 -11.18 -5.41
C TYR A 188 -13.48 -11.89 -6.75
N ASN A 189 -12.53 -12.78 -7.07
CA ASN A 189 -12.55 -13.62 -8.25
C ASN A 189 -12.81 -12.85 -9.55
N ILE A 190 -12.30 -11.63 -9.64
CA ILE A 190 -12.45 -10.81 -10.83
C ILE A 190 -11.58 -11.40 -11.95
N GLN A 191 -12.20 -11.76 -13.06
CA GLN A 191 -11.49 -12.28 -14.22
C GLN A 191 -12.23 -11.99 -15.52
N LYS A 192 -11.48 -11.94 -16.60
CA LYS A 192 -12.02 -11.80 -17.95
C LYS A 192 -12.32 -13.19 -18.51
N THR A 193 -13.52 -13.36 -19.09
CA THR A 193 -13.96 -14.58 -19.77
C THR A 193 -14.35 -14.25 -21.19
N ALA A 194 -14.71 -15.28 -21.96
CA ALA A 194 -15.21 -15.10 -23.33
C ALA A 194 -16.50 -14.27 -23.40
N ASP A 195 -17.32 -14.33 -22.33
CA ASP A 195 -18.62 -13.66 -22.26
C ASP A 195 -18.56 -12.31 -21.52
N GLY A 196 -17.36 -11.82 -21.16
CA GLY A 196 -17.14 -10.55 -20.45
C GLY A 196 -16.43 -10.71 -19.11
N MET A 197 -16.73 -9.80 -18.17
CA MET A 197 -16.15 -9.83 -16.83
C MET A 197 -17.00 -10.64 -15.86
N THR A 198 -16.34 -11.44 -15.01
CA THR A 198 -16.99 -12.12 -13.87
C THR A 198 -16.35 -11.70 -12.58
N ALA A 199 -17.15 -11.60 -11.52
CA ALA A 199 -16.69 -11.25 -10.17
C ALA A 199 -17.68 -11.76 -9.12
N THR A 200 -17.25 -11.85 -7.87
CA THR A 200 -18.10 -12.22 -6.73
C THR A 200 -17.92 -11.25 -5.56
N ASP A 201 -18.94 -11.15 -4.69
CA ASP A 201 -18.81 -10.56 -3.36
C ASP A 201 -18.10 -11.55 -2.40
N LYS A 202 -17.99 -11.17 -1.11
CA LYS A 202 -17.33 -12.00 -0.08
C LYS A 202 -18.15 -13.27 0.26
N GLU A 203 -19.44 -13.28 -0.01
CA GLU A 203 -20.35 -14.43 0.15
C GLU A 203 -20.32 -15.37 -1.07
N GLY A 204 -19.65 -14.96 -2.16
CA GLY A 204 -19.57 -15.74 -3.40
C GLY A 204 -20.69 -15.47 -4.40
N ASN A 205 -21.58 -14.48 -4.12
CA ASN A 205 -22.64 -14.11 -5.05
C ASN A 205 -22.06 -13.32 -6.23
N PRO A 206 -22.58 -13.53 -7.46
CA PRO A 206 -22.13 -12.78 -8.63
C PRO A 206 -22.37 -11.27 -8.48
N VAL A 207 -21.38 -10.47 -8.81
CA VAL A 207 -21.46 -9.01 -8.89
C VAL A 207 -21.01 -8.52 -10.25
N SER A 208 -21.61 -7.40 -10.71
CA SER A 208 -21.28 -6.82 -12.00
C SER A 208 -20.07 -5.89 -11.86
N VAL A 209 -19.09 -6.06 -12.73
CA VAL A 209 -17.92 -5.16 -12.87
C VAL A 209 -17.68 -4.86 -14.34
N GLN A 210 -17.03 -3.73 -14.62
CA GLN A 210 -16.71 -3.29 -15.97
C GLN A 210 -15.20 -3.11 -16.13
N GLU A 211 -14.66 -3.41 -17.30
CA GLU A 211 -13.23 -3.32 -17.60
C GLU A 211 -12.63 -1.94 -17.32
N ASN A 212 -13.40 -0.87 -17.55
CA ASN A 212 -12.97 0.52 -17.39
C ASN A 212 -13.24 1.10 -15.98
N GLN A 213 -13.76 0.31 -15.04
CA GLN A 213 -13.92 0.78 -13.66
C GLN A 213 -12.57 1.05 -13.00
N HIS A 214 -12.55 2.03 -12.08
CA HIS A 214 -11.40 2.26 -11.22
C HIS A 214 -11.38 1.26 -10.08
N VAL A 215 -10.17 0.80 -9.74
CA VAL A 215 -9.92 -0.07 -8.60
C VAL A 215 -8.78 0.47 -7.76
N SER A 216 -8.84 0.20 -6.46
CA SER A 216 -7.76 0.43 -5.53
C SER A 216 -6.76 -0.74 -5.57
N MET A 217 -5.47 -0.38 -5.54
CA MET A 217 -4.35 -1.30 -5.32
C MET A 217 -3.53 -0.87 -4.08
N ASN A 218 -4.21 -0.31 -3.07
CA ASN A 218 -3.58 0.19 -1.83
C ASN A 218 -2.53 1.29 -2.03
N MET A 219 -2.75 2.21 -2.96
CA MET A 219 -1.90 3.38 -3.17
C MET A 219 -2.60 4.62 -2.64
N TRP A 220 -2.26 5.05 -1.41
CA TRP A 220 -2.95 6.11 -0.68
C TRP A 220 -2.01 7.23 -0.25
N GLY A 221 -2.30 8.46 -0.69
CA GLY A 221 -1.67 9.67 -0.18
C GLY A 221 -2.42 10.19 1.04
N LEU A 222 -1.75 10.24 2.18
CA LEU A 222 -2.31 10.49 3.49
C LEU A 222 -1.61 11.66 4.20
N THR A 223 -2.28 12.24 5.19
CA THR A 223 -1.71 13.25 6.08
C THR A 223 -1.28 12.63 7.41
N PRO A 224 -0.34 13.23 8.16
CA PRO A 224 0.05 12.73 9.49
C PRO A 224 -1.11 12.56 10.46
N GLY A 225 -2.11 13.46 10.43
CA GLY A 225 -3.31 13.39 11.26
C GLY A 225 -4.12 12.10 11.05
N PHE A 226 -4.02 11.46 9.89
CA PHE A 226 -4.69 10.17 9.64
C PHE A 226 -4.10 9.04 10.51
N VAL A 227 -2.80 9.09 10.85
CA VAL A 227 -2.17 8.13 11.77
C VAL A 227 -2.76 8.25 13.19
N GLU A 228 -3.05 9.48 13.63
CA GLU A 228 -3.68 9.73 14.91
C GLU A 228 -5.11 9.17 14.97
N GLU A 229 -5.85 9.25 13.87
CA GLU A 229 -7.20 8.65 13.79
C GLU A 229 -7.16 7.12 13.78
N LEU A 230 -6.17 6.53 13.10
CA LEU A 230 -5.95 5.09 13.18
C LEU A 230 -5.63 4.64 14.62
N GLU A 231 -4.81 5.41 15.35
CA GLU A 231 -4.48 5.10 16.75
C GLU A 231 -5.72 5.15 17.64
N LYS A 232 -6.57 6.16 17.48
CA LYS A 232 -7.83 6.29 18.23
C LYS A 232 -8.84 5.18 17.89
N GLY A 233 -8.94 4.83 16.60
CA GLY A 233 -9.93 3.84 16.12
C GLY A 233 -9.49 2.39 16.27
N PHE A 234 -8.19 2.11 16.42
CA PHE A 234 -7.69 0.73 16.48
C PHE A 234 -8.26 -0.10 17.63
N PRO A 235 -8.51 0.45 18.85
CA PRO A 235 -9.16 -0.29 19.94
C PRO A 235 -10.58 -0.75 19.65
N GLU A 236 -11.29 -0.11 18.70
CA GLU A 236 -12.66 -0.44 18.33
C GLU A 236 -12.72 -1.49 17.19
N PHE A 237 -11.58 -1.72 16.54
CA PHE A 237 -11.45 -2.67 15.42
C PHE A 237 -11.15 -4.08 15.91
#